data_ed721401b42f214683f3c9ded93bf78d
#
_entry.id   ed721401b42f214683f3c9ded93bf78d
#
_cell.length_a   1.000
_cell.length_b   1.000
_cell.length_c   1.000
_cell.angle_alpha   90.00
_cell.angle_beta   90.00
_cell.angle_gamma   90.00
#
_symmetry.space_group_name_H-M   'P 1'
#
loop_
_entity.id
_entity.type
_entity.pdbx_description
1 polymer ?
#
loop_
_entity_poly.entity_id
_entity_poly.type
_entity_poly.pdbx_seq_one_letter_code
_entity_poly.pdbx_strand_id
1 'polypeptide(L)'
;MKGSTVYRSIQKRGLHLGLLPQMAAAVNGSTPLTLDHDLDVLPQLGRRLTVAEFADAIDDLAARLWAAGVRPGEHIVVHKSANADIWMLGAAASRIGAIPVMLSPALDGATVGALIQRLERPSLLTDTPKLQGMTQVPLKDITRRVILTAGEHPGAQCLAALAGAPRVRARTRPIDEAAVITHTSGTTGLPKLVVHTPRTQGIRLVPQWRLLALMRRKDTVAIHIPFVHSRMVAAMSLALLKQLPILLMNASDPDSVAEQFAAHRPGFVEALPNSLMDWEDLAADPRRPFSSVKIFSSTFDAIHPRTMSRLLNSSERTGALFFQIYGQSEVGPAVGRAYFRSSAHKANGRCVGWAMPLGAAKVRVTSRNGRPPSKDNPGFIEVAWDGLAKTYFAEQDRYDTNRNGAWWRTGDVGYRTALGCLHMLDREVDMIEGVTSSLEVEDVVLGRLPELSELVVVTGPDDRPVPVICTTDDAPLDRARWRAAVTAFPQLADPVQIPQAELPRTATLKVQRSALAHQLHTRLTDPA
;
A
#
# COMPACT_ATOMS: atom_id res chain seq x y z
N MET A 1 22.18 6.60 20.93
CA MET A 1 21.13 5.79 21.63
C MET A 1 21.05 4.42 20.97
N LYS A 2 21.00 3.32 21.73
CA LYS A 2 20.81 1.98 21.14
C LYS A 2 19.41 1.90 20.53
N GLY A 3 19.24 1.29 19.36
CA GLY A 3 17.93 1.21 18.66
C GLY A 3 16.76 0.69 19.51
N SER A 4 17.04 -0.15 20.53
CA SER A 4 16.05 -0.57 21.53
C SER A 4 15.47 0.57 22.38
N THR A 5 16.24 1.62 22.62
CA THR A 5 15.80 2.79 23.42
C THR A 5 14.85 3.68 22.61
N VAL A 6 15.15 3.88 21.32
CA VAL A 6 14.27 4.64 20.40
C VAL A 6 12.93 3.93 20.26
N TYR A 7 12.96 2.62 20.05
CA TYR A 7 11.76 1.80 19.94
C TYR A 7 10.87 1.87 21.19
N ARG A 8 11.46 1.77 22.39
CA ARG A 8 10.71 1.94 23.67
C ARG A 8 10.13 3.35 23.82
N SER A 9 10.84 4.36 23.32
CA SER A 9 10.33 5.75 23.31
C SER A 9 9.10 5.86 22.39
N ILE A 10 9.12 5.25 21.20
CA ILE A 10 7.98 5.25 20.28
C ILE A 10 6.77 4.54 20.88
N GLN A 11 6.97 3.42 21.58
CA GLN A 11 5.86 2.74 22.26
C GLN A 11 5.16 3.62 23.31
N LYS A 12 5.93 4.47 24.02
CA LYS A 12 5.39 5.36 25.06
C LYS A 12 4.87 6.69 24.53
N ARG A 13 5.52 7.25 23.51
CA ARG A 13 5.28 8.62 23.02
C ARG A 13 4.59 8.66 21.66
N GLY A 14 4.35 7.49 21.04
CA GLY A 14 3.85 7.38 19.68
C GLY A 14 4.92 7.61 18.60
N LEU A 15 4.57 7.35 17.36
CA LEU A 15 5.40 7.63 16.19
C LEU A 15 4.97 8.97 15.59
N HIS A 16 5.82 9.96 15.68
CA HIS A 16 5.64 11.25 15.04
C HIS A 16 6.43 11.29 13.73
N LEU A 17 5.73 11.27 12.60
CA LEU A 17 6.33 11.23 11.26
C LEU A 17 7.35 12.36 11.07
N GLY A 18 7.01 13.58 11.52
CA GLY A 18 7.86 14.76 11.38
C GLY A 18 9.10 14.80 12.31
N LEU A 19 9.24 13.87 13.26
CA LEU A 19 10.44 13.76 14.10
C LEU A 19 11.35 12.61 13.68
N LEU A 20 10.81 11.65 12.95
CA LEU A 20 11.46 10.38 12.65
C LEU A 20 12.81 10.55 11.91
N PRO A 21 12.93 11.37 10.84
CA PRO A 21 14.18 11.53 10.11
C PRO A 21 15.30 12.09 10.99
N GLN A 22 15.02 13.11 11.81
CA GLN A 22 16.00 13.72 12.71
C GLN A 22 16.40 12.78 13.85
N MET A 23 15.46 11.99 14.36
CA MET A 23 15.77 10.94 15.35
C MET A 23 16.70 9.88 14.76
N ALA A 24 16.47 9.48 13.51
CA ALA A 24 17.35 8.54 12.80
C ALA A 24 18.73 9.15 12.52
N ALA A 25 18.79 10.39 12.03
CA ALA A 25 20.01 11.12 11.78
C ALA A 25 20.87 11.31 13.05
N ALA A 26 20.23 11.59 14.18
CA ALA A 26 20.92 11.70 15.47
C ALA A 26 21.55 10.37 15.95
N VAL A 27 21.07 9.22 15.47
CA VAL A 27 21.63 7.90 15.78
C VAL A 27 22.74 7.53 14.82
N ASN A 28 22.53 7.68 13.51
CA ASN A 28 23.50 7.44 12.46
C ASN A 28 23.11 8.23 11.19
N GLY A 29 23.56 9.47 11.13
CA GLY A 29 23.27 10.36 10.01
C GLY A 29 23.93 9.96 8.69
N SER A 30 25.00 9.17 8.71
CA SER A 30 25.71 8.72 7.52
C SER A 30 25.07 7.51 6.82
N THR A 31 23.96 6.97 7.34
CA THR A 31 23.24 5.87 6.68
C THR A 31 22.82 6.28 5.27
N PRO A 32 23.15 5.49 4.22
CA PRO A 32 22.79 5.83 2.85
C PRO A 32 21.28 5.77 2.59
N LEU A 33 20.78 6.74 1.82
CA LEU A 33 19.43 6.78 1.25
C LEU A 33 19.58 7.10 -0.24
N THR A 34 19.17 6.16 -1.08
CA THR A 34 19.27 6.28 -2.53
C THR A 34 17.88 6.34 -3.14
N LEU A 35 17.73 7.13 -4.19
CA LEU A 35 16.52 7.26 -5.00
C LEU A 35 16.82 6.75 -6.41
N ASP A 36 15.88 6.14 -7.07
CA ASP A 36 15.97 5.79 -8.49
C ASP A 36 15.63 6.98 -9.42
N HIS A 37 15.14 8.07 -8.87
CA HIS A 37 14.70 9.28 -9.57
C HIS A 37 15.07 10.54 -8.79
N ASP A 38 15.05 11.68 -9.47
CA ASP A 38 15.33 12.98 -8.84
C ASP A 38 14.07 13.47 -8.07
N LEU A 39 14.28 14.21 -6.99
CA LEU A 39 13.19 14.84 -6.24
C LEU A 39 12.70 16.08 -7.00
N ASP A 40 11.39 16.17 -7.28
CA ASP A 40 10.82 17.33 -7.96
C ASP A 40 10.91 18.60 -7.11
N VAL A 41 10.73 18.48 -5.78
CA VAL A 41 10.71 19.61 -4.86
C VAL A 41 12.10 20.13 -4.50
N LEU A 42 13.13 19.28 -4.62
CA LEU A 42 14.53 19.59 -4.27
C LEU A 42 15.51 18.89 -5.25
N PRO A 43 15.46 19.18 -6.56
CA PRO A 43 16.23 18.46 -7.57
C PRO A 43 17.76 18.58 -7.37
N GLN A 44 18.22 19.64 -6.71
CA GLN A 44 19.63 19.87 -6.42
C GLN A 44 20.23 18.85 -5.44
N LEU A 45 19.43 18.08 -4.71
CA LEU A 45 19.93 17.05 -3.79
C LEU A 45 20.42 15.79 -4.51
N GLY A 46 20.00 15.58 -5.75
CA GLY A 46 20.33 14.38 -6.52
C GLY A 46 19.71 13.11 -5.92
N ARG A 47 20.24 11.97 -6.33
CA ARG A 47 19.68 10.65 -6.01
C ARG A 47 20.37 9.91 -4.87
N ARG A 48 21.48 10.39 -4.38
CA ARG A 48 22.28 9.75 -3.31
C ARG A 48 22.39 10.69 -2.13
N LEU A 49 21.72 10.35 -1.08
CA LEU A 49 21.64 11.12 0.16
C LEU A 49 22.14 10.28 1.33
N THR A 50 22.51 10.95 2.39
CA THR A 50 22.57 10.37 3.73
C THR A 50 21.27 10.64 4.48
N VAL A 51 20.99 9.89 5.53
CA VAL A 51 19.85 10.16 6.41
C VAL A 51 19.95 11.55 7.04
N ALA A 52 21.14 12.09 7.26
CA ALA A 52 21.33 13.46 7.75
C ALA A 52 20.88 14.51 6.72
N GLU A 53 21.29 14.39 5.47
CA GLU A 53 20.87 15.28 4.37
C GLU A 53 19.37 15.17 4.11
N PHE A 54 18.81 13.97 4.16
CA PHE A 54 17.38 13.73 4.05
C PHE A 54 16.59 14.40 5.19
N ALA A 55 17.10 14.32 6.43
CA ALA A 55 16.48 14.97 7.57
C ALA A 55 16.57 16.50 7.45
N ASP A 56 17.72 17.04 7.02
CA ASP A 56 17.88 18.49 6.80
C ASP A 56 16.97 19.02 5.70
N ALA A 57 16.81 18.27 4.61
CA ALA A 57 15.86 18.59 3.53
C ALA A 57 14.40 18.66 4.05
N ILE A 58 14.01 17.77 4.94
CA ILE A 58 12.67 17.81 5.56
C ILE A 58 12.53 19.02 6.48
N ASP A 59 13.59 19.43 7.18
CA ASP A 59 13.60 20.66 7.99
C ASP A 59 13.46 21.89 7.11
N ASP A 60 14.11 21.90 5.94
CA ASP A 60 13.96 22.99 4.96
C ASP A 60 12.52 23.08 4.42
N LEU A 61 11.96 21.94 3.98
CA LEU A 61 10.57 21.88 3.52
C LEU A 61 9.57 22.31 4.61
N ALA A 62 9.81 21.93 5.86
CA ALA A 62 8.99 22.36 7.00
C ALA A 62 9.03 23.89 7.20
N ALA A 63 10.21 24.49 7.06
CA ALA A 63 10.39 25.94 7.12
C ALA A 63 9.64 26.67 5.97
N ARG A 64 9.73 26.14 4.75
CA ARG A 64 8.99 26.67 3.59
C ARG A 64 7.48 26.56 3.77
N LEU A 65 6.97 25.42 4.25
CA LEU A 65 5.54 25.25 4.55
C LEU A 65 5.06 26.23 5.63
N TRP A 66 5.89 26.46 6.65
CA TRP A 66 5.59 27.47 7.68
C TRP A 66 5.55 28.89 7.09
N ALA A 67 6.51 29.25 6.24
CA ALA A 67 6.55 30.53 5.52
C ALA A 67 5.37 30.68 4.55
N ALA A 68 4.91 29.58 3.93
CA ALA A 68 3.68 29.55 3.14
C ALA A 68 2.40 29.72 3.99
N GLY A 69 2.53 29.82 5.32
CA GLY A 69 1.41 30.09 6.23
C GLY A 69 0.72 28.83 6.77
N VAL A 70 1.25 27.62 6.57
CA VAL A 70 0.72 26.38 7.17
C VAL A 70 0.97 26.39 8.68
N ARG A 71 -0.03 26.00 9.47
CA ARG A 71 0.02 26.08 10.94
C ARG A 71 -0.35 24.75 11.61
N PRO A 72 0.01 24.56 12.90
CA PRO A 72 -0.33 23.34 13.65
C PRO A 72 -1.85 23.08 13.68
N GLY A 73 -2.23 21.83 13.52
CA GLY A 73 -3.63 21.41 13.50
C GLY A 73 -4.34 21.59 12.15
N GLU A 74 -3.74 22.29 11.20
CA GLU A 74 -4.28 22.48 9.85
C GLU A 74 -4.16 21.19 9.02
N HIS A 75 -5.20 20.85 8.27
CA HIS A 75 -5.09 19.77 7.26
C HIS A 75 -4.35 20.31 6.03
N ILE A 76 -3.38 19.55 5.56
CA ILE A 76 -2.68 19.81 4.31
C ILE A 76 -2.77 18.61 3.39
N VAL A 77 -3.52 18.73 2.32
CA VAL A 77 -3.65 17.72 1.29
C VAL A 77 -2.37 17.68 0.47
N VAL A 78 -1.71 16.53 0.42
CA VAL A 78 -0.56 16.27 -0.45
C VAL A 78 -1.05 15.42 -1.61
N HIS A 79 -1.24 16.06 -2.78
CA HIS A 79 -1.67 15.41 -4.02
C HIS A 79 -0.84 15.95 -5.19
N LYS A 80 0.15 15.19 -5.62
CA LYS A 80 1.06 15.53 -6.72
C LYS A 80 1.45 14.28 -7.50
N SER A 81 2.15 14.44 -8.61
CA SER A 81 2.72 13.36 -9.41
C SER A 81 3.60 12.44 -8.56
N ALA A 82 3.64 11.15 -8.90
CA ALA A 82 4.33 10.13 -8.11
C ALA A 82 5.84 10.44 -8.01
N ASN A 83 6.31 10.63 -6.79
CA ASN A 83 7.70 10.92 -6.47
C ASN A 83 7.94 10.69 -4.96
N ALA A 84 9.15 10.34 -4.57
CA ALA A 84 9.53 10.11 -3.17
C ALA A 84 9.34 11.34 -2.28
N ASP A 85 9.37 12.53 -2.85
CA ASP A 85 9.15 13.79 -2.13
C ASP A 85 7.73 13.91 -1.53
N ILE A 86 6.75 13.15 -2.01
CA ILE A 86 5.43 13.05 -1.37
C ILE A 86 5.57 12.69 0.11
N TRP A 87 6.39 11.68 0.43
CA TRP A 87 6.62 11.27 1.80
C TRP A 87 7.36 12.36 2.60
N MET A 88 8.35 13.03 1.97
CA MET A 88 9.10 14.13 2.59
C MET A 88 8.19 15.32 2.93
N LEU A 89 7.27 15.69 2.03
CA LEU A 89 6.29 16.75 2.22
C LEU A 89 5.31 16.42 3.35
N GLY A 90 4.86 15.16 3.42
CA GLY A 90 4.05 14.67 4.53
C GLY A 90 4.79 14.75 5.88
N ALA A 91 6.08 14.36 5.90
CA ALA A 91 6.92 14.46 7.08
C ALA A 91 7.18 15.93 7.49
N ALA A 92 7.43 16.81 6.53
CA ALA A 92 7.62 18.25 6.75
C ALA A 92 6.36 18.92 7.33
N ALA A 93 5.18 18.60 6.79
CA ALA A 93 3.90 19.06 7.34
C ALA A 93 3.69 18.55 8.77
N SER A 94 3.94 17.27 9.02
CA SER A 94 3.85 16.68 10.37
C SER A 94 4.85 17.32 11.34
N ARG A 95 6.03 17.76 10.87
CA ARG A 95 7.06 18.39 11.69
C ARG A 95 6.65 19.75 12.24
N ILE A 96 5.84 20.49 11.54
CA ILE A 96 5.28 21.76 12.04
C ILE A 96 3.93 21.58 12.75
N GLY A 97 3.51 20.34 12.99
CA GLY A 97 2.26 20.01 13.69
C GLY A 97 1.01 20.09 12.83
N ALA A 98 1.12 20.28 11.52
CA ALA A 98 0.01 20.12 10.58
C ALA A 98 -0.34 18.65 10.38
N ILE A 99 -1.50 18.36 9.82
CA ILE A 99 -2.02 17.02 9.58
C ILE A 99 -1.97 16.74 8.08
N PRO A 100 -0.93 16.03 7.59
CA PRO A 100 -0.88 15.66 6.18
C PRO A 100 -2.00 14.68 5.82
N VAL A 101 -2.70 14.99 4.73
CA VAL A 101 -3.71 14.14 4.09
C VAL A 101 -3.11 13.65 2.78
N MET A 102 -2.68 12.39 2.78
CA MET A 102 -1.90 11.78 1.72
C MET A 102 -2.83 11.19 0.66
N LEU A 103 -2.97 11.85 -0.50
CA LEU A 103 -3.84 11.41 -1.59
C LEU A 103 -3.03 10.87 -2.76
N SER A 104 -3.50 9.73 -3.32
CA SER A 104 -2.84 9.08 -4.44
C SER A 104 -2.76 9.95 -5.68
N PRO A 105 -1.60 9.96 -6.37
CA PRO A 105 -1.48 10.57 -7.70
C PRO A 105 -2.47 10.05 -8.74
N ALA A 106 -2.99 8.85 -8.56
CA ALA A 106 -3.92 8.22 -9.51
C ALA A 106 -5.39 8.67 -9.34
N LEU A 107 -5.72 9.45 -8.30
CA LEU A 107 -7.05 10.01 -8.16
C LEU A 107 -7.27 11.13 -9.17
N ASP A 108 -8.46 11.14 -9.77
CA ASP A 108 -8.89 12.22 -10.65
C ASP A 108 -9.25 13.50 -9.90
N GLY A 109 -9.28 14.63 -10.61
CA GLY A 109 -9.52 15.95 -10.01
C GLY A 109 -10.87 16.07 -9.32
N ALA A 110 -11.93 15.46 -9.84
CA ALA A 110 -13.27 15.51 -9.24
C ALA A 110 -13.29 14.78 -7.90
N THR A 111 -12.69 13.57 -7.84
CA THR A 111 -12.54 12.80 -6.61
C THR A 111 -11.71 13.58 -5.57
N VAL A 112 -10.60 14.18 -5.98
CA VAL A 112 -9.76 15.00 -5.08
C VAL A 112 -10.55 16.21 -4.58
N GLY A 113 -11.29 16.89 -5.45
CA GLY A 113 -12.16 18.02 -5.09
C GLY A 113 -13.19 17.65 -4.02
N ALA A 114 -13.87 16.50 -4.19
CA ALA A 114 -14.84 16.00 -3.22
C ALA A 114 -14.19 15.66 -1.85
N LEU A 115 -12.97 15.12 -1.85
CA LEU A 115 -12.23 14.85 -0.62
C LEU A 115 -11.77 16.13 0.07
N ILE A 116 -11.34 17.16 -0.69
CA ILE A 116 -10.98 18.48 -0.18
C ILE A 116 -12.19 19.17 0.49
N GLN A 117 -13.37 19.13 -0.14
CA GLN A 117 -14.60 19.69 0.45
C GLN A 117 -14.90 19.07 1.82
N ARG A 118 -14.71 17.75 1.98
CA ARG A 118 -14.90 17.04 3.26
C ARG A 118 -13.94 17.52 4.36
N LEU A 119 -12.77 18.05 4.00
CA LEU A 119 -11.72 18.50 4.93
C LEU A 119 -11.89 19.95 5.42
N GLU A 120 -12.98 20.65 5.09
CA GLU A 120 -13.31 21.98 5.58
C GLU A 120 -12.21 23.02 5.33
N ARG A 121 -11.90 23.27 4.07
CA ARG A 121 -10.89 24.23 3.60
C ARG A 121 -9.45 23.90 4.05
N PRO A 122 -8.89 22.74 3.67
CA PRO A 122 -7.48 22.44 3.91
C PRO A 122 -6.56 23.31 3.05
N SER A 123 -5.26 23.30 3.34
CA SER A 123 -4.25 23.70 2.35
C SER A 123 -4.07 22.59 1.33
N LEU A 124 -3.91 22.93 0.05
CA LEU A 124 -3.57 21.96 -1.01
C LEU A 124 -2.10 22.14 -1.41
N LEU A 125 -1.31 21.09 -1.30
CA LEU A 125 0.06 20.99 -1.79
C LEU A 125 0.07 20.07 -3.01
N THR A 126 0.44 20.61 -4.17
CA THR A 126 0.30 19.93 -5.46
C THR A 126 1.43 20.35 -6.43
N ASP A 127 1.43 19.78 -7.62
CA ASP A 127 2.27 20.20 -8.74
C ASP A 127 1.41 20.67 -9.92
N THR A 128 2.07 21.25 -10.93
CA THR A 128 1.38 21.81 -12.11
C THR A 128 0.55 20.77 -12.86
N PRO A 129 1.03 19.53 -13.14
CA PRO A 129 0.23 18.52 -13.84
C PRO A 129 -1.06 18.15 -13.10
N LYS A 130 -0.99 17.98 -11.77
CA LYS A 130 -2.18 17.65 -10.97
C LYS A 130 -3.14 18.83 -10.85
N LEU A 131 -2.61 20.04 -10.71
CA LEU A 131 -3.43 21.24 -10.69
C LEU A 131 -4.20 21.44 -12.01
N GLN A 132 -3.56 21.17 -13.14
CA GLN A 132 -4.21 21.17 -14.46
C GLN A 132 -5.36 20.15 -14.55
N GLY A 133 -5.23 19.01 -13.92
CA GLY A 133 -6.29 18.00 -13.82
C GLY A 133 -7.48 18.40 -12.93
N MET A 134 -7.39 19.54 -12.22
CA MET A 134 -8.43 20.05 -11.30
C MET A 134 -9.08 21.35 -11.77
N THR A 135 -9.04 21.68 -13.06
CA THR A 135 -9.58 22.96 -13.60
C THR A 135 -11.07 23.15 -13.34
N GLN A 136 -11.84 22.06 -13.22
CA GLN A 136 -13.28 22.10 -12.92
C GLN A 136 -13.58 22.16 -11.41
N VAL A 137 -12.55 22.08 -10.56
CA VAL A 137 -12.71 22.10 -9.10
C VAL A 137 -12.59 23.55 -8.61
N PRO A 138 -13.56 24.09 -7.84
CA PRO A 138 -13.53 25.47 -7.35
C PRO A 138 -12.54 25.60 -6.18
N LEU A 139 -11.24 25.39 -6.43
CA LEU A 139 -10.20 25.33 -5.39
C LEU A 139 -10.16 26.58 -4.51
N LYS A 140 -10.46 27.77 -5.06
CA LYS A 140 -10.48 29.03 -4.29
C LYS A 140 -11.51 29.01 -3.17
N ASP A 141 -12.62 28.32 -3.38
CA ASP A 141 -13.74 28.28 -2.41
C ASP A 141 -13.54 27.18 -1.36
N ILE A 142 -12.97 26.04 -1.77
CA ILE A 142 -12.85 24.82 -0.94
C ILE A 142 -11.49 24.65 -0.28
N THR A 143 -10.48 25.47 -0.65
CA THR A 143 -9.14 25.44 -0.02
C THR A 143 -8.86 26.74 0.72
N ARG A 144 -7.98 26.67 1.70
CA ARG A 144 -7.43 27.84 2.39
C ARG A 144 -6.34 28.52 1.54
N ARG A 145 -5.52 27.70 0.91
CA ARG A 145 -4.45 28.11 -0.02
C ARG A 145 -4.05 26.92 -0.91
N VAL A 146 -3.50 27.25 -2.07
CA VAL A 146 -2.84 26.30 -2.96
C VAL A 146 -1.34 26.56 -2.92
N ILE A 147 -0.54 25.51 -2.73
CA ILE A 147 0.92 25.55 -2.69
C ILE A 147 1.42 24.64 -3.81
N LEU A 148 2.19 25.18 -4.74
CA LEU A 148 2.89 24.41 -5.76
C LEU A 148 4.26 23.99 -5.25
N THR A 149 4.68 22.78 -5.59
CA THR A 149 6.04 22.30 -5.31
C THR A 149 7.09 23.10 -6.09
N ALA A 150 6.79 23.38 -7.37
CA ALA A 150 7.58 24.22 -8.27
C ALA A 150 6.68 24.87 -9.33
N GLY A 151 7.20 25.88 -10.05
CA GLY A 151 6.49 26.60 -11.09
C GLY A 151 5.63 27.74 -10.56
N GLU A 152 4.85 28.36 -11.45
CA GLU A 152 3.99 29.49 -11.16
C GLU A 152 2.55 29.21 -11.59
N HIS A 153 1.60 29.66 -10.78
CA HIS A 153 0.17 29.63 -11.12
C HIS A 153 -0.54 30.76 -10.38
N PRO A 154 -1.44 31.51 -11.04
CA PRO A 154 -2.21 32.60 -10.42
C PRO A 154 -2.98 32.09 -9.19
N GLY A 155 -2.72 32.71 -8.03
CA GLY A 155 -3.39 32.37 -6.77
C GLY A 155 -2.76 31.20 -6.02
N ALA A 156 -1.66 30.62 -6.48
CA ALA A 156 -0.87 29.62 -5.76
C ALA A 156 0.47 30.21 -5.28
N GLN A 157 0.96 29.70 -4.15
CA GLN A 157 2.31 29.99 -3.65
C GLN A 157 3.28 28.92 -4.16
N CYS A 158 4.47 29.34 -4.59
CA CYS A 158 5.52 28.39 -4.99
C CYS A 158 6.41 28.04 -3.80
N LEU A 159 6.50 26.75 -3.46
CA LEU A 159 7.35 26.26 -2.36
C LEU A 159 8.84 26.47 -2.65
N ALA A 160 9.25 26.35 -3.90
CA ALA A 160 10.62 26.61 -4.31
C ALA A 160 11.03 28.09 -4.10
N ALA A 161 10.12 29.03 -4.30
CA ALA A 161 10.36 30.46 -4.06
C ALA A 161 10.56 30.80 -2.57
N LEU A 162 10.22 29.92 -1.66
CA LEU A 162 10.41 30.06 -0.20
C LEU A 162 11.72 29.42 0.28
N ALA A 163 12.63 29.08 -0.61
CA ALA A 163 13.95 28.59 -0.25
C ALA A 163 14.68 29.60 0.66
N GLY A 164 15.40 29.08 1.67
CA GLY A 164 16.07 29.92 2.66
C GLY A 164 15.16 30.46 3.77
N ALA A 165 13.89 30.04 3.84
CA ALA A 165 13.00 30.38 4.95
C ALA A 165 13.64 29.98 6.29
N PRO A 166 13.50 30.79 7.36
CA PRO A 166 14.07 30.48 8.67
C PRO A 166 13.56 29.13 9.21
N ARG A 167 14.48 28.30 9.69
CA ARG A 167 14.13 27.00 10.30
C ARG A 167 13.17 27.19 11.47
N VAL A 168 12.22 26.29 11.61
CA VAL A 168 11.20 26.33 12.65
C VAL A 168 11.35 25.17 13.62
N ARG A 169 11.04 25.42 14.90
CA ARG A 169 11.05 24.38 15.91
C ARG A 169 9.97 23.34 15.60
N ALA A 170 10.32 22.07 15.74
CA ALA A 170 9.37 20.98 15.59
C ALA A 170 8.21 21.08 16.60
N ARG A 171 7.01 20.76 16.11
CA ARG A 171 5.77 20.70 16.90
C ARG A 171 5.09 19.37 16.65
N THR A 172 4.68 18.68 17.69
CA THR A 172 4.04 17.37 17.57
C THR A 172 2.56 17.46 17.91
N ARG A 173 1.78 16.58 17.31
CA ARG A 173 0.38 16.37 17.69
C ARG A 173 0.31 15.55 18.99
N PRO A 174 -0.72 15.72 19.81
CA PRO A 174 -0.99 14.81 20.93
C PRO A 174 -1.07 13.35 20.45
N ILE A 175 -0.66 12.42 21.34
CA ILE A 175 -0.46 11.01 20.98
C ILE A 175 -1.72 10.31 20.45
N ASP A 176 -2.90 10.75 20.88
CA ASP A 176 -4.20 10.18 20.53
C ASP A 176 -5.01 11.03 19.56
N GLU A 177 -4.42 12.10 19.04
CA GLU A 177 -5.06 12.95 18.03
C GLU A 177 -4.62 12.60 16.61
N ALA A 178 -5.38 13.10 15.62
CA ALA A 178 -5.04 12.96 14.22
C ALA A 178 -3.64 13.52 13.94
N ALA A 179 -2.78 12.72 13.30
CA ALA A 179 -1.42 13.13 12.94
C ALA A 179 -1.10 12.88 11.46
N VAL A 180 -1.74 11.89 10.85
CA VAL A 180 -1.65 11.58 9.42
C VAL A 180 -2.99 11.03 8.99
N ILE A 181 -3.45 11.43 7.81
CA ILE A 181 -4.64 10.87 7.17
C ILE A 181 -4.20 10.22 5.85
N THR A 182 -4.62 8.98 5.63
CA THR A 182 -4.46 8.28 4.36
C THR A 182 -5.83 7.94 3.80
N HIS A 183 -5.92 7.50 2.55
CA HIS A 183 -7.21 7.08 1.99
C HIS A 183 -7.22 5.57 1.67
N THR A 184 -8.43 5.01 1.60
CA THR A 184 -8.63 3.65 1.07
C THR A 184 -8.64 3.66 -0.46
N SER A 185 -8.55 2.49 -1.08
CA SER A 185 -8.58 2.35 -2.53
C SER A 185 -9.93 2.66 -3.20
N GLY A 186 -11.00 2.84 -2.42
CA GLY A 186 -12.29 3.30 -2.93
C GLY A 186 -12.93 2.38 -3.97
N THR A 187 -12.97 1.07 -3.74
CA THR A 187 -13.58 0.11 -4.69
C THR A 187 -15.10 0.31 -4.87
N THR A 188 -15.77 1.00 -3.95
CA THR A 188 -17.24 1.17 -3.90
C THR A 188 -17.68 2.63 -3.74
N GLY A 189 -16.99 3.57 -4.35
CA GLY A 189 -17.33 5.00 -4.30
C GLY A 189 -16.18 5.89 -3.83
N LEU A 190 -16.51 7.09 -3.29
CA LEU A 190 -15.51 8.04 -2.82
C LEU A 190 -14.61 7.42 -1.74
N PRO A 191 -13.27 7.50 -1.87
CA PRO A 191 -12.33 6.95 -0.90
C PRO A 191 -12.59 7.45 0.52
N LYS A 192 -12.46 6.56 1.51
CA LYS A 192 -12.56 6.93 2.92
C LYS A 192 -11.24 7.54 3.37
N LEU A 193 -11.29 8.60 4.17
CA LEU A 193 -10.13 9.24 4.78
C LEU A 193 -9.84 8.60 6.14
N VAL A 194 -8.82 7.76 6.21
CA VAL A 194 -8.46 6.98 7.42
C VAL A 194 -7.54 7.79 8.32
N VAL A 195 -7.99 8.04 9.53
CA VAL A 195 -7.26 8.87 10.51
C VAL A 195 -6.32 8.01 11.36
N HIS A 196 -5.02 8.35 11.32
CA HIS A 196 -3.98 7.71 12.12
C HIS A 196 -3.48 8.67 13.21
N THR A 197 -3.24 8.13 14.41
CA THR A 197 -2.63 8.85 15.52
C THR A 197 -1.17 8.45 15.70
N PRO A 198 -0.33 9.23 16.40
CA PRO A 198 1.02 8.80 16.74
C PRO A 198 1.04 7.47 17.49
N ARG A 199 0.05 7.21 18.37
CA ARG A 199 -0.10 5.93 19.08
C ARG A 199 -0.30 4.77 18.12
N THR A 200 -1.31 4.85 17.25
CA THR A 200 -1.63 3.74 16.33
C THR A 200 -0.49 3.45 15.37
N GLN A 201 0.19 4.48 14.87
CA GLN A 201 1.37 4.32 14.03
C GLN A 201 2.52 3.62 14.78
N GLY A 202 2.78 4.01 16.03
CA GLY A 202 3.81 3.39 16.85
C GLY A 202 3.54 1.91 17.14
N ILE A 203 2.30 1.57 17.49
CA ILE A 203 1.89 0.18 17.77
C ILE A 203 2.06 -0.71 16.54
N ARG A 204 1.72 -0.22 15.35
CA ARG A 204 1.85 -0.95 14.08
C ARG A 204 3.28 -1.36 13.73
N LEU A 205 4.29 -0.69 14.28
CA LEU A 205 5.70 -1.06 14.06
C LEU A 205 6.12 -2.28 14.88
N VAL A 206 5.46 -2.54 16.03
CA VAL A 206 5.88 -3.56 17.01
C VAL A 206 6.07 -4.94 16.40
N PRO A 207 5.11 -5.53 15.69
CA PRO A 207 5.26 -6.88 15.15
C PRO A 207 6.36 -6.95 14.07
N GLN A 208 6.52 -5.90 13.28
CA GLN A 208 7.46 -5.84 12.16
C GLN A 208 8.91 -5.61 12.61
N TRP A 209 9.10 -4.91 13.72
CA TRP A 209 10.43 -4.67 14.30
C TRP A 209 11.24 -5.95 14.52
N ARG A 210 10.55 -7.03 14.88
CA ARG A 210 11.17 -8.34 15.12
C ARG A 210 11.51 -9.08 13.85
N LEU A 211 10.67 -8.98 12.81
CA LEU A 211 10.98 -9.53 11.49
C LEU A 211 12.29 -8.94 10.96
N LEU A 212 12.48 -7.64 11.10
CA LEU A 212 13.71 -6.96 10.70
C LEU A 212 14.91 -7.23 11.62
N ALA A 213 14.77 -8.01 12.69
CA ALA A 213 15.93 -8.50 13.46
C ALA A 213 16.82 -9.44 12.64
N LEU A 214 16.28 -10.04 11.58
CA LEU A 214 17.03 -10.86 10.63
C LEU A 214 17.96 -10.05 9.72
N MET A 215 17.74 -8.72 9.61
CA MET A 215 18.53 -7.83 8.76
C MET A 215 19.77 -7.32 9.49
N ARG A 216 20.86 -7.22 8.76
CA ARG A 216 22.10 -6.59 9.23
C ARG A 216 22.10 -5.12 8.82
N ARG A 217 22.83 -4.25 9.54
CA ARG A 217 22.91 -2.82 9.24
C ARG A 217 23.44 -2.48 7.82
N LYS A 218 24.10 -3.40 7.16
CA LYS A 218 24.61 -3.24 5.79
C LYS A 218 23.63 -3.73 4.71
N ASP A 219 22.54 -4.40 5.11
CA ASP A 219 21.56 -4.93 4.16
C ASP A 219 20.65 -3.78 3.70
N THR A 220 20.67 -3.45 2.42
CA THR A 220 19.81 -2.40 1.82
C THR A 220 18.34 -2.86 1.82
N VAL A 221 17.44 -1.94 2.16
CA VAL A 221 15.99 -2.11 2.04
C VAL A 221 15.52 -1.39 0.79
N ALA A 222 15.08 -2.13 -0.22
CA ALA A 222 14.43 -1.57 -1.40
C ALA A 222 12.92 -1.50 -1.17
N ILE A 223 12.32 -0.33 -1.40
CA ILE A 223 10.91 -0.06 -1.14
C ILE A 223 10.28 0.49 -2.43
N HIS A 224 9.37 -0.30 -3.02
CA HIS A 224 8.56 0.07 -4.17
C HIS A 224 7.07 -0.10 -3.84
N ILE A 225 6.52 0.86 -3.12
CA ILE A 225 5.10 0.94 -2.74
C ILE A 225 4.63 2.39 -2.82
N PRO A 226 3.32 2.66 -2.98
CA PRO A 226 2.82 4.03 -3.10
C PRO A 226 3.23 4.91 -1.92
N PHE A 227 3.84 6.07 -2.21
CA PHE A 227 4.39 6.99 -1.20
C PHE A 227 3.33 7.58 -0.27
N VAL A 228 2.07 7.59 -0.67
CA VAL A 228 0.93 8.09 0.13
C VAL A 228 0.37 7.07 1.11
N HIS A 229 0.72 5.79 0.99
CA HIS A 229 0.07 4.73 1.75
C HIS A 229 0.63 4.62 3.18
N SER A 230 -0.23 4.24 4.14
CA SER A 230 0.19 4.01 5.54
C SER A 230 1.28 2.94 5.68
N ARG A 231 1.39 2.00 4.73
CA ARG A 231 2.47 1.02 4.67
C ARG A 231 3.84 1.67 4.42
N MET A 232 3.90 2.71 3.57
CA MET A 232 5.13 3.47 3.33
C MET A 232 5.62 4.14 4.62
N VAL A 233 4.71 4.69 5.43
CA VAL A 233 5.07 5.24 6.75
C VAL A 233 5.73 4.17 7.61
N ALA A 234 5.18 2.95 7.66
CA ALA A 234 5.75 1.86 8.43
C ALA A 234 7.10 1.37 7.88
N ALA A 235 7.22 1.17 6.57
CA ALA A 235 8.44 0.70 5.91
C ALA A 235 9.61 1.68 6.14
N MET A 236 9.40 2.97 5.86
CA MET A 236 10.37 4.02 6.10
C MET A 236 10.75 4.14 7.58
N SER A 237 9.75 4.09 8.47
CA SER A 237 10.01 4.16 9.92
C SER A 237 10.90 3.01 10.38
N LEU A 238 10.63 1.80 9.94
CA LEU A 238 11.42 0.62 10.29
C LEU A 238 12.84 0.70 9.74
N ALA A 239 13.02 1.08 8.48
CA ALA A 239 14.33 1.20 7.86
C ALA A 239 15.18 2.29 8.55
N LEU A 240 14.62 3.48 8.78
CA LEU A 240 15.29 4.59 9.46
C LEU A 240 15.66 4.24 10.91
N LEU A 241 14.73 3.67 11.69
CA LEU A 241 14.97 3.30 13.08
C LEU A 241 15.96 2.14 13.25
N LYS A 242 16.03 1.24 12.26
CA LYS A 242 17.00 0.14 12.21
C LYS A 242 18.35 0.57 11.63
N GLN A 243 18.45 1.79 11.10
CA GLN A 243 19.66 2.33 10.45
C GLN A 243 20.09 1.45 9.27
N LEU A 244 19.12 1.01 8.46
CA LEU A 244 19.37 0.23 7.26
C LEU A 244 19.54 1.19 6.07
N PRO A 245 20.48 0.94 5.16
CA PRO A 245 20.52 1.64 3.87
C PRO A 245 19.19 1.50 3.15
N ILE A 246 18.71 2.57 2.53
CA ILE A 246 17.40 2.63 1.90
C ILE A 246 17.57 2.88 0.39
N LEU A 247 16.84 2.12 -0.42
CA LEU A 247 16.61 2.38 -1.83
C LEU A 247 15.11 2.63 -2.04
N LEU A 248 14.73 3.88 -2.31
CA LEU A 248 13.35 4.25 -2.63
C LEU A 248 13.17 4.22 -4.14
N MET A 249 12.15 3.50 -4.60
CA MET A 249 11.89 3.27 -6.00
C MET A 249 10.52 3.77 -6.42
N ASN A 250 10.48 4.46 -7.55
CA ASN A 250 9.28 4.87 -8.25
C ASN A 250 9.13 4.13 -9.59
N ALA A 251 10.25 3.78 -10.23
CA ALA A 251 10.25 3.00 -11.46
C ALA A 251 9.78 1.57 -11.20
N SER A 252 8.91 1.07 -12.08
CA SER A 252 8.35 -0.29 -12.04
C SER A 252 8.81 -1.16 -13.19
N ASP A 253 9.42 -0.56 -14.24
CA ASP A 253 9.88 -1.31 -15.40
C ASP A 253 11.01 -2.28 -15.03
N PRO A 254 10.95 -3.54 -15.54
CA PRO A 254 11.86 -4.58 -15.13
C PRO A 254 13.34 -4.25 -15.35
N ASP A 255 13.67 -3.53 -16.42
CA ASP A 255 15.06 -3.25 -16.78
C ASP A 255 15.71 -2.27 -15.80
N SER A 256 15.03 -1.16 -15.48
CA SER A 256 15.45 -0.23 -14.42
C SER A 256 15.57 -0.92 -13.07
N VAL A 257 14.62 -1.79 -12.73
CA VAL A 257 14.65 -2.55 -11.47
C VAL A 257 15.86 -3.48 -11.41
N ALA A 258 16.15 -4.19 -12.50
CA ALA A 258 17.32 -5.07 -12.56
C ALA A 258 18.63 -4.29 -12.39
N GLU A 259 18.75 -3.13 -13.02
CA GLU A 259 19.91 -2.24 -12.87
C GLU A 259 20.08 -1.78 -11.41
N GLN A 260 19.03 -1.23 -10.82
CA GLN A 260 19.05 -0.75 -9.43
C GLN A 260 19.38 -1.86 -8.45
N PHE A 261 18.79 -3.06 -8.61
CA PHE A 261 19.04 -4.17 -7.71
C PHE A 261 20.42 -4.79 -7.90
N ALA A 262 20.92 -4.84 -9.12
CA ALA A 262 22.30 -5.27 -9.38
C ALA A 262 23.32 -4.30 -8.73
N ALA A 263 23.09 -2.99 -8.84
CA ALA A 263 23.96 -1.96 -8.28
C ALA A 263 23.91 -1.90 -6.74
N HIS A 264 22.70 -1.95 -6.15
CA HIS A 264 22.48 -1.71 -4.72
C HIS A 264 22.36 -2.99 -3.88
N ARG A 265 22.23 -4.16 -4.51
CA ARG A 265 22.19 -5.49 -3.90
C ARG A 265 21.29 -5.56 -2.65
N PRO A 266 19.98 -5.28 -2.78
CA PRO A 266 19.10 -5.22 -1.62
C PRO A 266 19.03 -6.57 -0.89
N GLY A 267 19.03 -6.49 0.45
CA GLY A 267 18.78 -7.66 1.32
C GLY A 267 17.31 -7.83 1.67
N PHE A 268 16.53 -6.76 1.54
CA PHE A 268 15.09 -6.74 1.75
C PHE A 268 14.43 -6.01 0.57
N VAL A 269 13.40 -6.61 -0.01
CA VAL A 269 12.60 -6.00 -1.07
C VAL A 269 11.14 -6.00 -0.62
N GLU A 270 10.53 -4.82 -0.60
CA GLU A 270 9.09 -4.66 -0.40
C GLU A 270 8.46 -3.99 -1.62
N ALA A 271 7.53 -4.70 -2.26
CA ALA A 271 6.84 -4.22 -3.43
C ALA A 271 5.37 -4.68 -3.46
N LEU A 272 4.60 -4.08 -4.37
CA LEU A 272 3.25 -4.52 -4.67
C LEU A 272 3.28 -5.95 -5.27
N PRO A 273 2.24 -6.77 -5.07
CA PRO A 273 2.13 -8.08 -5.71
C PRO A 273 2.31 -8.02 -7.22
N ASN A 274 1.63 -7.09 -7.89
CA ASN A 274 1.71 -6.94 -9.35
C ASN A 274 3.14 -6.59 -9.79
N SER A 275 3.81 -5.67 -9.11
CA SER A 275 5.21 -5.35 -9.42
C SER A 275 6.13 -6.57 -9.27
N LEU A 276 5.92 -7.40 -8.22
CA LEU A 276 6.69 -8.63 -8.06
C LEU A 276 6.37 -9.67 -9.13
N MET A 277 5.15 -9.70 -9.65
CA MET A 277 4.76 -10.56 -10.78
C MET A 277 5.42 -10.06 -12.07
N ASP A 278 5.38 -8.76 -12.35
CA ASP A 278 6.02 -8.14 -13.52
C ASP A 278 7.55 -8.35 -13.50
N TRP A 279 8.14 -8.45 -12.31
CA TRP A 279 9.58 -8.67 -12.12
C TRP A 279 9.98 -10.16 -12.04
N GLU A 280 9.04 -11.10 -12.09
CA GLU A 280 9.40 -12.51 -11.86
C GLU A 280 10.38 -13.08 -12.89
N ASP A 281 10.40 -12.56 -14.11
CA ASP A 281 11.33 -12.99 -15.17
C ASP A 281 12.77 -12.52 -14.91
N LEU A 282 12.96 -11.48 -14.11
CA LEU A 282 14.28 -11.06 -13.64
C LEU A 282 14.98 -12.12 -12.78
N ALA A 283 14.27 -13.17 -12.36
CA ALA A 283 14.88 -14.34 -11.71
C ALA A 283 15.92 -15.05 -12.61
N ALA A 284 15.79 -14.92 -13.94
CA ALA A 284 16.73 -15.47 -14.93
C ALA A 284 17.67 -14.41 -15.55
N ASP A 285 17.58 -13.15 -15.12
CA ASP A 285 18.40 -12.06 -15.65
C ASP A 285 19.89 -12.27 -15.32
N PRO A 286 20.81 -12.12 -16.30
CA PRO A 286 22.25 -12.33 -16.10
C PRO A 286 22.86 -11.36 -15.10
N ARG A 287 22.26 -10.19 -14.83
CA ARG A 287 22.67 -9.24 -13.78
C ARG A 287 22.42 -9.77 -12.36
N ARG A 288 21.60 -10.84 -12.21
CA ARG A 288 21.26 -11.53 -10.96
C ARG A 288 20.73 -10.57 -9.88
N PRO A 289 19.71 -9.74 -10.19
CA PRO A 289 19.25 -8.64 -9.33
C PRO A 289 18.74 -9.11 -7.96
N PHE A 290 18.22 -10.32 -7.85
CA PHE A 290 17.68 -10.87 -6.60
C PHE A 290 18.66 -11.71 -5.78
N SER A 291 19.91 -11.94 -6.27
CA SER A 291 20.88 -12.84 -5.62
C SER A 291 21.18 -12.48 -4.16
N SER A 292 21.11 -11.19 -3.80
CA SER A 292 21.37 -10.69 -2.45
C SER A 292 20.15 -10.67 -1.53
N VAL A 293 18.94 -10.87 -2.07
CA VAL A 293 17.69 -10.68 -1.32
C VAL A 293 17.50 -11.80 -0.30
N LYS A 294 17.36 -11.43 0.96
CA LYS A 294 17.08 -12.33 2.07
C LYS A 294 15.60 -12.39 2.40
N ILE A 295 14.90 -11.27 2.23
CA ILE A 295 13.47 -11.16 2.52
C ILE A 295 12.79 -10.44 1.34
N PHE A 296 11.86 -11.12 0.70
CA PHE A 296 10.84 -10.52 -0.13
C PHE A 296 9.61 -10.26 0.73
N SER A 297 8.99 -9.11 0.61
CA SER A 297 7.78 -8.75 1.35
C SER A 297 6.72 -8.22 0.40
N SER A 298 5.49 -8.70 0.57
CA SER A 298 4.34 -8.20 -0.15
C SER A 298 3.17 -7.96 0.79
N THR A 299 2.47 -6.87 0.51
CA THR A 299 1.21 -6.49 1.17
C THR A 299 0.22 -6.08 0.08
N PHE A 300 -0.99 -5.68 0.45
CA PHE A 300 -2.07 -5.19 -0.42
C PHE A 300 -2.93 -6.27 -1.04
N ASP A 301 -2.35 -7.33 -1.60
CA ASP A 301 -3.09 -8.43 -2.22
C ASP A 301 -2.35 -9.76 -2.07
N ALA A 302 -2.98 -10.85 -2.51
CA ALA A 302 -2.34 -12.15 -2.62
C ALA A 302 -1.28 -12.13 -3.74
N ILE A 303 -0.30 -13.00 -3.63
CA ILE A 303 0.70 -13.24 -4.68
C ILE A 303 0.69 -14.71 -5.09
N HIS A 304 0.87 -14.95 -6.37
CA HIS A 304 0.82 -16.30 -6.91
C HIS A 304 2.01 -17.15 -6.42
N PRO A 305 1.81 -18.44 -6.06
CA PRO A 305 2.86 -19.34 -5.58
C PRO A 305 4.05 -19.49 -6.54
N ARG A 306 3.80 -19.46 -7.85
CA ARG A 306 4.83 -19.49 -8.90
C ARG A 306 5.81 -18.31 -8.74
N THR A 307 5.30 -17.09 -8.63
CA THR A 307 6.11 -15.87 -8.46
C THR A 307 6.95 -15.95 -7.20
N MET A 308 6.33 -16.35 -6.05
CA MET A 308 7.09 -16.56 -4.79
C MET A 308 8.23 -17.56 -4.97
N SER A 309 7.97 -18.68 -5.65
CA SER A 309 8.98 -19.73 -5.88
C SER A 309 10.11 -19.23 -6.78
N ARG A 310 9.80 -18.52 -7.86
CA ARG A 310 10.81 -17.97 -8.78
C ARG A 310 11.72 -16.96 -8.08
N LEU A 311 11.14 -16.01 -7.35
CA LEU A 311 11.88 -15.01 -6.57
C LEU A 311 12.77 -15.66 -5.50
N LEU A 312 12.26 -16.61 -4.73
CA LEU A 312 13.03 -17.30 -3.71
C LEU A 312 14.17 -18.16 -4.28
N ASN A 313 13.96 -18.79 -5.44
CA ASN A 313 14.98 -19.60 -6.10
C ASN A 313 16.09 -18.77 -6.72
N SER A 314 15.84 -17.52 -7.11
CA SER A 314 16.85 -16.59 -7.63
C SER A 314 17.75 -15.98 -6.56
N SER A 315 17.35 -16.06 -5.28
CA SER A 315 18.20 -15.62 -4.17
C SER A 315 19.29 -16.64 -3.86
N GLU A 316 20.52 -16.16 -3.59
CA GLU A 316 21.63 -16.98 -3.12
C GLU A 316 21.77 -16.99 -1.60
N ARG A 317 20.89 -16.28 -0.90
CA ARG A 317 20.96 -16.17 0.55
C ARG A 317 20.39 -17.44 1.21
N THR A 318 21.16 -18.02 2.10
CA THR A 318 20.68 -19.12 2.94
C THR A 318 19.54 -18.63 3.82
N GLY A 319 18.43 -19.37 3.82
CA GLY A 319 17.24 -19.01 4.59
C GLY A 319 16.48 -17.80 4.03
N ALA A 320 16.60 -17.51 2.73
CA ALA A 320 15.74 -16.53 2.06
C ALA A 320 14.27 -16.90 2.27
N LEU A 321 13.45 -15.90 2.53
CA LEU A 321 12.02 -16.08 2.78
C LEU A 321 11.20 -15.04 2.04
N PHE A 322 9.96 -15.39 1.73
CA PHE A 322 8.92 -14.49 1.26
C PHE A 322 7.93 -14.24 2.41
N PHE A 323 7.73 -12.97 2.77
CA PHE A 323 6.85 -12.60 3.87
C PHE A 323 5.60 -11.90 3.33
N GLN A 324 4.48 -12.59 3.40
CA GLN A 324 3.17 -12.05 3.05
C GLN A 324 2.54 -11.43 4.29
N ILE A 325 1.99 -10.22 4.13
CA ILE A 325 1.32 -9.49 5.19
C ILE A 325 -0.13 -9.22 4.77
N TYR A 326 -1.07 -9.64 5.62
CA TYR A 326 -2.48 -9.29 5.50
C TYR A 326 -2.83 -8.16 6.47
N GLY A 327 -3.54 -7.18 5.95
CA GLY A 327 -4.02 -6.02 6.68
C GLY A 327 -4.75 -5.04 5.77
N GLN A 328 -5.26 -3.98 6.37
CA GLN A 328 -5.99 -2.89 5.72
C GLN A 328 -5.51 -1.56 6.27
N SER A 329 -5.85 -0.44 5.61
CA SER A 329 -5.51 0.90 6.12
C SER A 329 -6.04 1.11 7.54
N GLU A 330 -7.22 0.59 7.83
CA GLU A 330 -7.87 0.65 9.13
C GLU A 330 -7.18 -0.21 10.19
N VAL A 331 -6.70 -1.36 9.79
CA VAL A 331 -6.16 -2.40 10.70
C VAL A 331 -4.65 -2.32 10.83
N GLY A 332 -3.94 -2.01 9.75
CA GLY A 332 -2.49 -2.18 9.67
C GLY A 332 -2.09 -3.66 9.51
N PRO A 333 -0.81 -4.01 9.69
CA PRO A 333 -0.28 -5.36 9.48
C PRO A 333 -0.66 -6.26 10.67
N ALA A 334 -1.80 -6.96 10.60
CA ALA A 334 -2.32 -7.76 11.70
C ALA A 334 -1.98 -9.25 11.59
N VAL A 335 -1.85 -9.78 10.38
CA VAL A 335 -1.60 -11.20 10.09
C VAL A 335 -0.42 -11.31 9.13
N GLY A 336 0.36 -12.37 9.26
CA GLY A 336 1.49 -12.60 8.37
C GLY A 336 1.87 -14.07 8.23
N ARG A 337 2.51 -14.38 7.11
CA ARG A 337 3.04 -15.70 6.81
C ARG A 337 4.39 -15.62 6.14
N ALA A 338 5.32 -16.42 6.61
CA ALA A 338 6.61 -16.64 5.96
C ALA A 338 6.57 -17.91 5.11
N TYR A 339 7.07 -17.82 3.89
CA TYR A 339 7.29 -18.93 2.99
C TYR A 339 8.80 -19.06 2.74
N PHE A 340 9.30 -20.28 2.83
CA PHE A 340 10.68 -20.59 2.52
C PHE A 340 10.77 -21.28 1.16
N ARG A 341 11.95 -21.35 0.57
CA ARG A 341 12.19 -22.01 -0.73
C ARG A 341 11.58 -23.42 -0.79
N SER A 342 11.68 -24.19 0.29
CA SER A 342 11.12 -25.54 0.38
C SER A 342 9.61 -25.62 0.46
N SER A 343 8.93 -24.52 0.78
CA SER A 343 7.47 -24.48 1.00
C SER A 343 6.71 -23.58 0.03
N ALA A 344 7.39 -22.72 -0.71
CA ALA A 344 6.76 -21.74 -1.59
C ALA A 344 5.92 -22.38 -2.71
N HIS A 345 6.39 -23.47 -3.29
CA HIS A 345 5.66 -24.21 -4.33
C HIS A 345 4.37 -24.87 -3.85
N LYS A 346 4.22 -25.06 -2.53
CA LYS A 346 3.01 -25.59 -1.88
C LYS A 346 2.17 -24.47 -1.27
N ALA A 347 2.50 -23.22 -1.54
CA ALA A 347 1.75 -22.11 -1.00
C ALA A 347 0.31 -22.17 -1.50
N ASN A 348 -0.62 -21.87 -0.59
CA ASN A 348 -2.00 -21.58 -0.92
C ASN A 348 -2.18 -20.07 -0.78
N GLY A 349 -2.47 -19.37 -1.88
CA GLY A 349 -2.65 -17.93 -1.91
C GLY A 349 -3.72 -17.43 -0.93
N ARG A 350 -4.67 -18.29 -0.58
CA ARG A 350 -5.73 -17.97 0.40
C ARG A 350 -5.25 -18.03 1.86
N CYS A 351 -4.18 -18.75 2.19
CA CYS A 351 -3.66 -18.77 3.55
C CYS A 351 -2.79 -17.53 3.83
N VAL A 352 -3.36 -16.56 4.52
CA VAL A 352 -2.67 -15.32 4.91
C VAL A 352 -1.84 -15.47 6.20
N GLY A 353 -1.94 -16.61 6.88
CA GLY A 353 -1.05 -16.96 8.00
C GLY A 353 -1.69 -16.83 9.37
N TRP A 354 -0.90 -16.33 10.31
CA TRP A 354 -1.27 -16.22 11.72
C TRP A 354 -1.26 -14.76 12.16
N ALA A 355 -2.04 -14.47 13.22
CA ALA A 355 -1.94 -13.17 13.87
C ALA A 355 -0.47 -12.87 14.20
N MET A 356 -0.05 -11.63 13.94
CA MET A 356 1.33 -11.20 14.15
C MET A 356 1.78 -11.51 15.59
N PRO A 357 3.01 -12.03 15.78
CA PRO A 357 3.43 -12.62 17.05
C PRO A 357 3.36 -11.64 18.22
N LEU A 358 3.16 -12.22 19.41
CA LEU A 358 3.23 -11.62 20.75
C LEU A 358 2.00 -10.83 21.18
N GLY A 359 0.82 -11.30 20.77
CA GLY A 359 -0.44 -10.77 21.28
C GLY A 359 -0.76 -9.34 20.81
N ALA A 360 0.03 -8.81 19.83
CA ALA A 360 -0.20 -7.48 19.32
C ALA A 360 -1.59 -7.39 18.65
N ALA A 361 -1.95 -8.36 17.81
CA ALA A 361 -3.26 -8.44 17.20
C ALA A 361 -3.96 -9.75 17.57
N LYS A 362 -5.27 -9.67 17.79
CA LYS A 362 -6.15 -10.84 17.93
C LYS A 362 -6.99 -10.96 16.67
N VAL A 363 -7.16 -12.18 16.17
CA VAL A 363 -7.96 -12.46 14.97
C VAL A 363 -8.98 -13.55 15.31
N ARG A 364 -10.21 -13.34 14.89
CA ARG A 364 -11.27 -14.35 14.97
C ARG A 364 -12.05 -14.39 13.67
N VAL A 365 -12.78 -15.47 13.45
CA VAL A 365 -13.76 -15.60 12.38
C VAL A 365 -15.10 -15.89 13.03
N THR A 366 -16.09 -15.04 12.74
CA THR A 366 -17.44 -15.15 13.30
C THR A 366 -18.41 -15.68 12.26
N SER A 367 -19.44 -16.38 12.73
CA SER A 367 -20.44 -16.99 11.86
C SER A 367 -21.25 -15.92 11.11
N ARG A 368 -21.62 -16.22 9.86
CA ARG A 368 -22.50 -15.40 9.02
C ARG A 368 -23.98 -15.86 9.12
N ASN A 369 -24.19 -17.13 9.43
CA ASN A 369 -25.51 -17.80 9.33
C ASN A 369 -25.82 -18.72 10.51
N GLY A 370 -25.13 -18.55 11.63
CA GLY A 370 -25.28 -19.38 12.83
C GLY A 370 -24.50 -20.69 12.82
N ARG A 371 -23.95 -21.13 11.66
CA ARG A 371 -23.12 -22.32 11.57
C ARG A 371 -21.65 -21.99 11.83
N PRO A 372 -20.83 -22.92 12.38
CA PRO A 372 -19.40 -22.69 12.57
C PRO A 372 -18.69 -22.35 11.25
N PRO A 373 -17.78 -21.36 11.26
CA PRO A 373 -16.98 -21.03 10.08
C PRO A 373 -16.07 -22.18 9.64
N SER A 374 -16.10 -22.48 8.35
CA SER A 374 -15.27 -23.52 7.71
C SER A 374 -14.92 -23.09 6.28
N LYS A 375 -14.17 -23.93 5.55
CA LYS A 375 -13.87 -23.67 4.13
C LYS A 375 -15.17 -23.54 3.31
N ASP A 376 -16.15 -24.40 3.55
CA ASP A 376 -17.41 -24.44 2.79
C ASP A 376 -18.48 -23.50 3.37
N ASN A 377 -18.23 -22.93 4.54
CA ASN A 377 -19.11 -21.98 5.22
C ASN A 377 -18.26 -20.84 5.79
N PRO A 378 -17.66 -19.94 4.95
CA PRO A 378 -16.79 -18.89 5.43
C PRO A 378 -17.52 -17.89 6.32
N GLY A 379 -16.83 -17.44 7.36
CA GLY A 379 -17.34 -16.44 8.30
C GLY A 379 -16.68 -15.08 8.11
N PHE A 380 -17.11 -14.08 8.89
CA PHE A 380 -16.53 -12.75 8.89
C PHE A 380 -15.19 -12.73 9.63
N ILE A 381 -14.16 -12.17 8.99
CA ILE A 381 -12.85 -11.96 9.61
C ILE A 381 -12.90 -10.69 10.44
N GLU A 382 -12.57 -10.82 11.72
CA GLU A 382 -12.52 -9.69 12.65
C GLU A 382 -11.15 -9.64 13.35
N VAL A 383 -10.66 -8.39 13.54
CA VAL A 383 -9.36 -8.11 14.17
C VAL A 383 -9.55 -7.16 15.34
N ALA A 384 -8.86 -7.43 16.45
CA ALA A 384 -8.83 -6.55 17.62
C ALA A 384 -7.39 -6.30 18.07
N TRP A 385 -7.00 -5.04 18.16
CA TRP A 385 -5.75 -4.56 18.75
C TRP A 385 -5.71 -3.03 18.83
N ASP A 386 -4.75 -2.47 19.57
CA ASP A 386 -4.60 -1.03 19.73
C ASP A 386 -4.02 -0.30 18.50
N GLY A 387 -3.67 -1.04 17.46
CA GLY A 387 -3.19 -0.50 16.18
C GLY A 387 -4.30 -0.13 15.18
N LEU A 388 -5.59 -0.32 15.54
CA LEU A 388 -6.70 0.12 14.69
C LEU A 388 -6.64 1.64 14.46
N ALA A 389 -6.99 2.08 13.24
CA ALA A 389 -7.14 3.49 12.93
C ALA A 389 -8.13 4.16 13.90
N LYS A 390 -7.98 5.46 14.11
CA LYS A 390 -8.84 6.19 15.04
C LYS A 390 -10.28 6.23 14.55
N THR A 391 -10.48 6.59 13.29
CA THR A 391 -11.78 6.77 12.66
C THR A 391 -11.63 6.99 11.15
N TYR A 392 -12.76 7.16 10.45
CA TYR A 392 -12.81 7.86 9.16
C TYR A 392 -13.10 9.34 9.39
N PHE A 393 -12.34 10.22 8.73
CA PHE A 393 -12.53 11.66 8.87
C PHE A 393 -13.93 12.06 8.36
N ALA A 394 -14.68 12.76 9.20
CA ALA A 394 -16.07 13.19 8.97
C ALA A 394 -17.07 12.05 8.64
N GLU A 395 -16.72 10.78 8.91
CA GLU A 395 -17.57 9.62 8.67
C GLU A 395 -17.50 8.63 9.86
N GLN A 396 -17.61 9.12 11.11
CA GLN A 396 -17.53 8.30 12.33
C GLN A 396 -18.56 7.17 12.31
N ASP A 397 -19.81 7.45 11.95
CA ASP A 397 -20.89 6.45 11.90
C ASP A 397 -20.54 5.30 10.94
N ARG A 398 -19.98 5.64 9.77
CA ARG A 398 -19.51 4.65 8.79
C ARG A 398 -18.32 3.82 9.33
N TYR A 399 -17.49 4.41 10.17
CA TYR A 399 -16.42 3.68 10.85
C TYR A 399 -17.03 2.72 11.89
N ASP A 400 -17.99 3.20 12.68
CA ASP A 400 -18.61 2.45 13.77
C ASP A 400 -19.45 1.25 13.28
N THR A 401 -20.01 1.30 12.07
CA THR A 401 -20.73 0.14 11.47
C THR A 401 -19.84 -1.11 11.33
N ASN A 402 -18.52 -0.94 11.24
CA ASN A 402 -17.56 -2.06 11.19
C ASN A 402 -17.04 -2.46 12.58
N ARG A 403 -17.51 -1.80 13.66
CA ARG A 403 -17.09 -2.08 15.03
C ARG A 403 -18.04 -3.07 15.72
N ASN A 404 -17.46 -4.08 16.35
CA ASN A 404 -18.17 -5.01 17.22
C ASN A 404 -17.42 -5.05 18.57
N GLY A 405 -17.69 -4.06 19.41
CA GLY A 405 -16.93 -3.80 20.63
C GLY A 405 -15.46 -3.47 20.32
N ALA A 406 -14.54 -4.27 20.84
CA ALA A 406 -13.10 -4.12 20.57
C ALA A 406 -12.69 -4.65 19.18
N TRP A 407 -13.58 -5.33 18.46
CA TRP A 407 -13.31 -5.98 17.19
C TRP A 407 -13.67 -5.08 16.01
N TRP A 408 -12.84 -5.14 14.99
CA TRP A 408 -13.03 -4.51 13.69
C TRP A 408 -13.36 -5.59 12.66
N ARG A 409 -14.51 -5.48 11.99
CA ARG A 409 -14.91 -6.33 10.86
C ARG A 409 -14.21 -5.84 9.60
N THR A 410 -13.38 -6.68 9.02
CA THR A 410 -12.52 -6.31 7.89
C THR A 410 -13.28 -6.14 6.57
N GLY A 411 -14.48 -6.71 6.46
CA GLY A 411 -15.22 -6.87 5.21
C GLY A 411 -14.68 -8.01 4.34
N ASP A 412 -13.75 -8.80 4.87
CA ASP A 412 -13.26 -10.03 4.25
C ASP A 412 -13.91 -11.25 4.93
N VAL A 413 -14.09 -12.31 4.16
CA VAL A 413 -14.64 -13.59 4.65
C VAL A 413 -13.61 -14.71 4.53
N GLY A 414 -13.72 -15.67 5.43
CA GLY A 414 -12.77 -16.78 5.45
C GLY A 414 -13.00 -17.75 6.61
N TYR A 415 -11.98 -18.51 6.93
CA TYR A 415 -12.00 -19.48 8.02
C TYR A 415 -10.62 -19.63 8.68
N ARG A 416 -10.57 -20.27 9.84
CA ARG A 416 -9.33 -20.64 10.50
C ARG A 416 -9.20 -22.15 10.55
N THR A 417 -8.00 -22.65 10.26
CA THR A 417 -7.68 -24.08 10.47
C THR A 417 -7.60 -24.40 11.96
N ALA A 418 -7.59 -25.70 12.30
CA ALA A 418 -7.37 -26.17 13.67
C ALA A 418 -6.06 -25.65 14.28
N LEU A 419 -5.01 -25.44 13.47
CA LEU A 419 -3.74 -24.86 13.89
C LEU A 419 -3.76 -23.32 13.93
N GLY A 420 -4.94 -22.70 13.72
CA GLY A 420 -5.13 -21.27 13.81
C GLY A 420 -4.69 -20.44 12.60
N CYS A 421 -4.27 -21.06 11.48
CA CYS A 421 -3.95 -20.36 10.25
C CYS A 421 -5.24 -19.74 9.66
N LEU A 422 -5.19 -18.46 9.36
CA LEU A 422 -6.27 -17.74 8.72
C LEU A 422 -6.23 -17.93 7.20
N HIS A 423 -7.36 -18.30 6.62
CA HIS A 423 -7.60 -18.33 5.19
C HIS A 423 -8.62 -17.26 4.83
N MET A 424 -8.23 -16.32 3.99
CA MET A 424 -9.11 -15.32 3.42
C MET A 424 -9.57 -15.81 2.04
N LEU A 425 -10.88 -15.96 1.88
CA LEU A 425 -11.47 -16.51 0.66
C LEU A 425 -11.90 -15.41 -0.31
N ASP A 426 -12.70 -14.46 0.17
CA ASP A 426 -13.19 -13.35 -0.65
C ASP A 426 -13.42 -12.09 0.21
N ARG A 427 -13.75 -11.00 -0.45
CA ARG A 427 -14.40 -9.87 0.20
C ARG A 427 -15.90 -10.13 0.27
N GLU A 428 -16.52 -9.69 1.36
CA GLU A 428 -17.96 -9.86 1.57
C GLU A 428 -18.79 -9.32 0.39
N VAL A 429 -18.37 -8.17 -0.16
CA VAL A 429 -19.04 -7.49 -1.27
C VAL A 429 -18.80 -8.13 -2.64
N ASP A 430 -17.79 -9.00 -2.74
CA ASP A 430 -17.38 -9.67 -3.99
C ASP A 430 -17.82 -11.14 -4.03
N MET A 431 -18.58 -11.59 -3.01
CA MET A 431 -19.10 -12.97 -2.97
C MET A 431 -20.15 -13.19 -4.06
N ILE A 432 -20.00 -14.28 -4.80
CA ILE A 432 -20.91 -14.69 -5.88
C ILE A 432 -21.68 -15.95 -5.43
N GLU A 433 -22.98 -15.97 -5.66
CA GLU A 433 -23.79 -17.14 -5.34
C GLU A 433 -23.35 -18.36 -6.15
N GLY A 434 -23.27 -19.52 -5.50
CA GLY A 434 -22.79 -20.76 -6.12
C GLY A 434 -21.27 -20.88 -6.25
N VAL A 435 -20.48 -19.85 -5.85
CA VAL A 435 -19.02 -19.87 -5.82
C VAL A 435 -18.54 -19.75 -4.37
N THR A 436 -17.81 -20.74 -3.88
CA THR A 436 -17.29 -20.72 -2.51
C THR A 436 -16.23 -19.63 -2.32
N SER A 437 -15.38 -19.44 -3.33
CA SER A 437 -14.38 -18.38 -3.39
C SER A 437 -14.01 -18.05 -4.83
N SER A 438 -14.31 -16.84 -5.25
CA SER A 438 -13.92 -16.31 -6.57
C SER A 438 -12.41 -16.27 -6.71
N LEU A 439 -11.72 -15.84 -5.66
CA LEU A 439 -10.26 -15.77 -5.63
C LEU A 439 -9.59 -17.16 -5.67
N GLU A 440 -10.22 -18.22 -5.12
CA GLU A 440 -9.70 -19.60 -5.24
C GLU A 440 -9.83 -20.11 -6.69
N VAL A 441 -10.94 -19.81 -7.34
CA VAL A 441 -11.15 -20.12 -8.77
C VAL A 441 -10.09 -19.46 -9.63
N GLU A 442 -9.86 -18.17 -9.43
CA GLU A 442 -8.86 -17.37 -10.13
C GLU A 442 -7.45 -17.94 -9.96
N ASP A 443 -7.03 -18.21 -8.72
CA ASP A 443 -5.70 -18.81 -8.43
C ASP A 443 -5.51 -20.16 -9.14
N VAL A 444 -6.53 -21.01 -9.13
CA VAL A 444 -6.45 -22.35 -9.73
C VAL A 444 -6.36 -22.27 -11.24
N VAL A 445 -7.17 -21.43 -11.88
CA VAL A 445 -7.24 -21.33 -13.34
C VAL A 445 -5.99 -20.61 -13.87
N LEU A 446 -5.55 -19.52 -13.24
CA LEU A 446 -4.27 -18.85 -13.59
C LEU A 446 -3.08 -19.80 -13.46
N GLY A 447 -3.10 -20.68 -12.45
CA GLY A 447 -2.06 -21.69 -12.29
C GLY A 447 -2.05 -22.76 -13.40
N ARG A 448 -3.18 -23.02 -14.06
CA ARG A 448 -3.33 -24.00 -15.15
C ARG A 448 -3.09 -23.41 -16.55
N LEU A 449 -3.32 -22.11 -16.71
CA LEU A 449 -3.25 -21.39 -17.98
C LEU A 449 -2.21 -20.25 -17.88
N PRO A 450 -0.92 -20.56 -18.08
CA PRO A 450 0.16 -19.59 -17.95
C PRO A 450 0.11 -18.47 -19.02
N GLU A 451 -0.69 -18.63 -20.07
CA GLU A 451 -0.98 -17.61 -21.07
C GLU A 451 -1.92 -16.51 -20.59
N LEU A 452 -2.63 -16.72 -19.47
CA LEU A 452 -3.45 -15.66 -18.88
C LEU A 452 -2.57 -14.70 -18.06
N SER A 453 -2.69 -13.41 -18.36
CA SER A 453 -2.09 -12.34 -17.55
C SER A 453 -2.99 -11.91 -16.39
N GLU A 454 -4.32 -12.07 -16.53
CA GLU A 454 -5.30 -11.76 -15.49
C GLU A 454 -6.55 -12.63 -15.64
N LEU A 455 -7.18 -12.95 -14.52
CA LEU A 455 -8.50 -13.58 -14.45
C LEU A 455 -9.26 -13.00 -13.28
N VAL A 456 -10.47 -12.53 -13.53
CA VAL A 456 -11.37 -11.98 -12.51
C VAL A 456 -12.76 -12.56 -12.68
N VAL A 457 -13.29 -13.24 -11.69
CA VAL A 457 -14.67 -13.75 -11.69
C VAL A 457 -15.58 -12.66 -11.13
N VAL A 458 -16.58 -12.26 -11.90
CA VAL A 458 -17.58 -11.27 -11.52
C VAL A 458 -18.99 -11.80 -11.69
N THR A 459 -19.98 -11.18 -11.06
CA THR A 459 -21.39 -11.49 -11.30
C THR A 459 -21.82 -10.96 -12.66
N GLY A 460 -22.31 -11.83 -13.52
CA GLY A 460 -22.89 -11.47 -14.81
C GLY A 460 -24.34 -11.01 -14.74
N PRO A 461 -24.96 -10.65 -15.90
CA PRO A 461 -26.34 -10.16 -15.95
C PRO A 461 -27.38 -11.13 -15.38
N ASP A 462 -27.13 -12.45 -15.48
CA ASP A 462 -28.05 -13.51 -15.00
C ASP A 462 -27.65 -14.03 -13.61
N ASP A 463 -26.96 -13.23 -12.80
CA ASP A 463 -26.36 -13.59 -11.50
C ASP A 463 -25.38 -14.78 -11.56
N ARG A 464 -24.98 -15.22 -12.77
CA ARG A 464 -24.01 -16.29 -12.95
C ARG A 464 -22.58 -15.77 -12.83
N PRO A 465 -21.66 -16.57 -12.31
CA PRO A 465 -20.24 -16.21 -12.24
C PRO A 465 -19.63 -16.21 -13.65
N VAL A 466 -19.21 -15.03 -14.11
CA VAL A 466 -18.58 -14.82 -15.42
C VAL A 466 -17.09 -14.56 -15.23
N PRO A 467 -16.21 -15.43 -15.79
CA PRO A 467 -14.77 -15.15 -15.84
C PRO A 467 -14.47 -14.07 -16.87
N VAL A 468 -13.87 -12.96 -16.45
CA VAL A 468 -13.26 -11.95 -17.32
C VAL A 468 -11.77 -12.23 -17.36
N ILE A 469 -11.20 -12.40 -18.54
CA ILE A 469 -9.81 -12.79 -18.72
C ILE A 469 -9.04 -11.79 -19.58
N CYS A 470 -7.74 -11.67 -19.29
CA CYS A 470 -6.75 -11.07 -20.17
C CYS A 470 -5.67 -12.10 -20.47
N THR A 471 -5.21 -12.11 -21.71
CA THR A 471 -4.10 -12.98 -22.15
C THR A 471 -2.83 -12.15 -22.34
N THR A 472 -1.68 -12.80 -22.32
CA THR A 472 -0.41 -12.14 -22.66
C THR A 472 -0.47 -11.68 -24.11
N ASP A 473 -0.06 -10.43 -24.36
CA ASP A 473 -0.07 -9.77 -25.68
C ASP A 473 -1.45 -9.75 -26.36
N ASP A 474 -2.52 -9.82 -25.57
CA ASP A 474 -3.92 -9.87 -26.04
C ASP A 474 -4.20 -11.02 -27.04
N ALA A 475 -3.39 -12.07 -27.00
CA ALA A 475 -3.54 -13.24 -27.88
C ALA A 475 -4.90 -13.95 -27.66
N PRO A 476 -5.52 -14.51 -28.70
CA PRO A 476 -6.80 -15.21 -28.56
C PRO A 476 -6.73 -16.39 -27.58
N LEU A 477 -7.76 -16.54 -26.76
CA LEU A 477 -7.88 -17.64 -25.80
C LEU A 477 -8.02 -18.99 -26.53
N ASP A 478 -7.22 -19.98 -26.10
CA ASP A 478 -7.44 -21.38 -26.49
C ASP A 478 -8.64 -21.96 -25.73
N ARG A 479 -9.78 -22.06 -26.42
CA ARG A 479 -11.04 -22.55 -25.86
C ARG A 479 -10.97 -24.00 -25.39
N ALA A 480 -10.14 -24.85 -25.98
CA ALA A 480 -10.00 -26.25 -25.57
C ALA A 480 -9.23 -26.34 -24.24
N ARG A 481 -8.13 -25.61 -24.11
CA ARG A 481 -7.35 -25.51 -22.88
C ARG A 481 -8.17 -24.87 -21.76
N TRP A 482 -8.94 -23.82 -22.07
CA TRP A 482 -9.87 -23.21 -21.12
C TRP A 482 -10.84 -24.23 -20.53
N ARG A 483 -11.60 -24.98 -21.38
CA ARG A 483 -12.56 -25.99 -20.92
C ARG A 483 -11.90 -27.04 -20.01
N ALA A 484 -10.70 -27.49 -20.36
CA ALA A 484 -9.95 -28.43 -19.54
C ALA A 484 -9.55 -27.81 -18.18
N ALA A 485 -9.14 -26.54 -18.16
CA ALA A 485 -8.72 -25.86 -16.94
C ALA A 485 -9.87 -25.63 -15.96
N VAL A 486 -11.09 -25.34 -16.46
CA VAL A 486 -12.26 -25.03 -15.62
C VAL A 486 -13.18 -26.22 -15.31
N THR A 487 -12.79 -27.45 -15.67
CA THR A 487 -13.62 -28.66 -15.45
C THR A 487 -14.10 -28.82 -13.99
N ALA A 488 -13.32 -28.35 -13.03
CA ALA A 488 -13.68 -28.39 -11.61
C ALA A 488 -14.69 -27.30 -11.18
N PHE A 489 -15.04 -26.39 -12.10
CA PHE A 489 -15.90 -25.22 -11.83
C PHE A 489 -17.04 -25.14 -12.85
N PRO A 490 -17.96 -26.12 -12.88
CA PRO A 490 -19.01 -26.21 -13.90
C PRO A 490 -20.06 -25.08 -13.82
N GLN A 491 -20.09 -24.32 -12.71
CA GLN A 491 -20.96 -23.17 -12.50
C GLN A 491 -20.53 -21.92 -13.26
N LEU A 492 -19.27 -21.85 -13.75
CA LEU A 492 -18.77 -20.69 -14.49
C LEU A 492 -19.45 -20.58 -15.86
N ALA A 493 -19.78 -19.34 -16.22
CA ALA A 493 -20.20 -19.01 -17.58
C ALA A 493 -19.01 -19.07 -18.56
N ASP A 494 -19.27 -18.92 -19.86
CA ASP A 494 -18.20 -18.77 -20.85
C ASP A 494 -17.35 -17.52 -20.54
N PRO A 495 -16.02 -17.58 -20.73
CA PRO A 495 -15.15 -16.48 -20.44
C PRO A 495 -15.32 -15.31 -21.40
N VAL A 496 -15.25 -14.11 -20.88
CA VAL A 496 -15.18 -12.87 -21.65
C VAL A 496 -13.74 -12.38 -21.66
N GLN A 497 -13.14 -12.33 -22.85
CA GLN A 497 -11.78 -11.81 -23.02
C GLN A 497 -11.82 -10.32 -23.29
N ILE A 498 -10.99 -9.55 -22.57
CA ILE A 498 -10.79 -8.12 -22.77
C ILE A 498 -9.29 -7.78 -22.78
N PRO A 499 -8.88 -6.69 -23.46
CA PRO A 499 -7.52 -6.19 -23.35
C PRO A 499 -7.17 -5.81 -21.91
N GLN A 500 -5.92 -6.04 -21.50
CA GLN A 500 -5.46 -5.72 -20.13
C GLN A 500 -5.61 -4.22 -19.80
N ALA A 501 -5.46 -3.35 -20.78
CA ALA A 501 -5.63 -1.90 -20.64
C ALA A 501 -7.06 -1.47 -20.29
N GLU A 502 -8.06 -2.31 -20.56
CA GLU A 502 -9.47 -2.02 -20.28
C GLU A 502 -9.93 -2.46 -18.88
N LEU A 503 -9.07 -3.17 -18.13
CA LEU A 503 -9.38 -3.56 -16.77
C LEU A 503 -9.42 -2.33 -15.84
N PRO A 504 -10.54 -2.06 -15.18
CA PRO A 504 -10.63 -0.97 -14.21
C PRO A 504 -9.79 -1.30 -12.97
N ARG A 505 -8.81 -0.46 -12.66
CA ARG A 505 -7.90 -0.66 -11.53
C ARG A 505 -7.95 0.50 -10.55
N THR A 506 -7.71 0.18 -9.28
CA THR A 506 -7.51 1.17 -8.22
C THR A 506 -6.12 1.80 -8.31
N ALA A 507 -5.89 2.84 -7.50
CA ALA A 507 -4.57 3.47 -7.34
C ALA A 507 -3.46 2.52 -6.82
N THR A 508 -3.83 1.35 -6.30
CA THR A 508 -2.92 0.28 -5.85
C THR A 508 -2.90 -0.90 -6.82
N LEU A 509 -3.31 -0.67 -8.07
CA LEU A 509 -3.36 -1.62 -9.18
C LEU A 509 -4.31 -2.83 -8.99
N LYS A 510 -5.17 -2.82 -7.98
CA LYS A 510 -6.20 -3.86 -7.78
C LYS A 510 -7.34 -3.69 -8.78
N VAL A 511 -7.83 -4.79 -9.32
CA VAL A 511 -9.03 -4.75 -10.19
C VAL A 511 -10.26 -4.31 -9.38
N GLN A 512 -11.00 -3.37 -9.94
CA GLN A 512 -12.27 -2.87 -9.39
C GLN A 512 -13.42 -3.78 -9.87
N ARG A 513 -13.69 -4.88 -9.15
CA ARG A 513 -14.67 -5.91 -9.55
C ARG A 513 -16.05 -5.34 -9.84
N SER A 514 -16.54 -4.41 -9.00
CA SER A 514 -17.86 -3.79 -9.21
C SER A 514 -17.91 -2.95 -10.49
N ALA A 515 -16.84 -2.21 -10.81
CA ALA A 515 -16.75 -1.46 -12.06
C ALA A 515 -16.66 -2.40 -13.27
N LEU A 516 -15.89 -3.48 -13.16
CA LEU A 516 -15.76 -4.51 -14.20
C LEU A 516 -17.09 -5.22 -14.44
N ALA A 517 -17.83 -5.58 -13.38
CA ALA A 517 -19.16 -6.17 -13.50
C ALA A 517 -20.14 -5.23 -14.22
N HIS A 518 -20.10 -3.93 -13.90
CA HIS A 518 -20.93 -2.92 -14.58
C HIS A 518 -20.56 -2.78 -16.07
N GLN A 519 -19.27 -2.72 -16.41
CA GLN A 519 -18.80 -2.70 -17.80
C GLN A 519 -19.25 -3.95 -18.57
N LEU A 520 -19.16 -5.12 -17.94
CA LEU A 520 -19.60 -6.39 -18.52
C LEU A 520 -21.10 -6.38 -18.78
N HIS A 521 -21.90 -5.91 -17.81
CA HIS A 521 -23.35 -5.80 -17.95
C HIS A 521 -23.71 -4.92 -19.16
N THR A 522 -23.12 -3.74 -19.29
CA THR A 522 -23.34 -2.84 -20.43
C THR A 522 -22.98 -3.50 -21.76
N ARG A 523 -21.85 -4.20 -21.84
CA ARG A 523 -21.41 -4.90 -23.09
C ARG A 523 -22.31 -6.07 -23.48
N LEU A 524 -22.90 -6.77 -22.53
CA LEU A 524 -23.75 -7.94 -22.82
C LEU A 524 -25.21 -7.57 -23.04
N THR A 525 -25.66 -6.42 -22.54
CA THR A 525 -27.05 -5.94 -22.70
C THR A 525 -27.22 -4.99 -23.88
N ASP A 526 -26.15 -4.33 -24.32
CA ASP A 526 -26.17 -3.41 -25.47
C ASP A 526 -25.05 -3.80 -26.47
N PRO A 527 -25.22 -4.91 -27.19
CA PRO A 527 -24.27 -5.30 -28.25
C PRO A 527 -24.38 -4.30 -29.39
N ALA A 528 -23.34 -3.44 -29.58
CA ALA A 528 -23.21 -2.49 -30.70
C ALA A 528 -23.24 -3.18 -32.06
#